data_e321d219bf982919e73a2152ea252d5d
#
_entry.id   e321d219bf982919e73a2152ea252d5d
#
_cell.length_a   1.000
_cell.length_b   1.000
_cell.length_c   1.000
_cell.angle_alpha   90.00
_cell.angle_beta   90.00
_cell.angle_gamma   90.00
#
_symmetry.space_group_name_H-M   'P 1'
#
loop_
_entity.id
_entity.type
_entity.pdbx_description
1 polymer ?
#
loop_
_entity_poly.entity_id
_entity_poly.type
_entity_poly.pdbx_seq_one_letter_code
_entity_poly.pdbx_strand_id
1 'polypeptide(L)'
;MRKIVMILAAAAQFAWASAQVAPADRRMTKMGLTAAQLAHYMAPGVNLGNTMEACDWNDIFTNNAGLKSETSWQNDKTTESYIQSLKKQGFNSLRIPTSWVAGHIVDKEKMTIDPAWMLRIKEIVDYGLNAGLCVIINEHWDGGWMEHDAFTNLANVSEHKEMYRKLWVNIAKQFKDYDQRLLFAALNEPGVGGASPQAKGEMLAPDSKEFADRLLEYEQVFLDAVRSTGGKNAKRVLIMQGPKTEIDLAEKDTYDIARLKDSAKNRLMAEVHFYDPYIFTLMDKDADWGKVALYWKGHAPADDQGRTVNTISYNNKNVDAYQHITNLVMKMKKKFVDKGYPVVIGEYGANRKDAFLYGGNQKLHDESMMAWYSSVTAEMLKACLIPYVWDINVQPLPHMTLFNRAKEVVSDSYIFKGVMDGAEIGMETYHKIYPKP
;
A
#
# COMPACT_ATOMS: atom_id res chain seq x y z
N MET A 1 25.71 -57.14 -21.07
CA MET A 1 24.79 -56.90 -19.96
C MET A 1 24.89 -55.42 -19.60
N ARG A 2 23.98 -54.58 -20.11
CA ARG A 2 23.90 -53.15 -19.79
C ARG A 2 22.93 -52.96 -18.63
N LYS A 3 23.41 -52.47 -17.50
CA LYS A 3 22.57 -52.09 -16.37
C LYS A 3 21.92 -50.72 -16.66
N ILE A 4 20.60 -50.69 -16.78
CA ILE A 4 19.79 -49.48 -16.85
C ILE A 4 19.57 -49.04 -15.40
N VAL A 5 20.08 -47.86 -15.03
CA VAL A 5 19.78 -47.19 -13.77
C VAL A 5 18.53 -46.36 -14.03
N MET A 6 17.40 -46.75 -13.46
CA MET A 6 16.20 -45.94 -13.37
C MET A 6 16.38 -44.90 -12.24
N ILE A 7 16.44 -43.64 -12.59
CA ILE A 7 16.30 -42.53 -11.63
C ILE A 7 14.79 -42.30 -11.44
N LEU A 8 14.29 -42.69 -10.27
CA LEU A 8 12.94 -42.32 -9.81
C LEU A 8 12.99 -40.85 -9.34
N ALA A 9 12.44 -39.98 -10.16
CA ALA A 9 12.12 -38.63 -9.74
C ALA A 9 10.86 -38.68 -8.83
N ALA A 10 11.06 -38.54 -7.53
CA ALA A 10 9.97 -38.37 -6.60
C ALA A 10 9.40 -36.95 -6.74
N ALA A 11 8.29 -36.81 -7.47
CA ALA A 11 7.48 -35.60 -7.45
C ALA A 11 6.76 -35.55 -6.11
N ALA A 12 7.24 -34.70 -5.20
CA ALA A 12 6.52 -34.35 -4.00
C ALA A 12 5.28 -33.53 -4.39
N GLN A 13 4.15 -34.20 -4.52
CA GLN A 13 2.85 -33.56 -4.60
C GLN A 13 2.53 -33.02 -3.20
N PHE A 14 2.74 -31.72 -2.99
CA PHE A 14 2.11 -31.03 -1.85
C PHE A 14 0.61 -31.02 -2.09
N ALA A 15 -0.09 -31.92 -1.41
CA ALA A 15 -1.54 -31.88 -1.32
C ALA A 15 -1.90 -30.66 -0.47
N TRP A 16 -2.26 -29.56 -1.13
CA TRP A 16 -2.91 -28.42 -0.48
C TRP A 16 -4.30 -28.87 -0.05
N ALA A 17 -4.45 -29.15 1.25
CA ALA A 17 -5.76 -29.28 1.85
C ALA A 17 -6.49 -27.95 1.57
N SER A 18 -7.65 -28.00 0.93
CA SER A 18 -8.56 -26.87 0.79
C SER A 18 -8.97 -26.43 2.21
N ALA A 19 -8.21 -25.50 2.80
CA ALA A 19 -8.63 -24.88 4.03
C ALA A 19 -9.93 -24.13 3.71
N GLN A 20 -11.05 -24.61 4.26
CA GLN A 20 -12.26 -23.83 4.29
C GLN A 20 -11.92 -22.50 4.93
N VAL A 21 -12.23 -21.39 4.24
CA VAL A 21 -12.05 -20.04 4.79
C VAL A 21 -12.80 -20.00 6.12
N ALA A 22 -12.07 -19.87 7.22
CA ALA A 22 -12.69 -19.82 8.53
C ALA A 22 -13.65 -18.63 8.59
N PRO A 23 -14.86 -18.79 9.16
CA PRO A 23 -15.81 -17.70 9.30
C PRO A 23 -15.10 -16.52 10.00
N ALA A 24 -15.27 -15.30 9.47
CA ALA A 24 -14.71 -14.11 10.10
C ALA A 24 -15.09 -14.06 11.59
N ASP A 25 -14.11 -13.77 12.45
CA ASP A 25 -14.37 -13.64 13.89
C ASP A 25 -15.56 -12.67 14.08
N ARG A 26 -16.61 -13.11 14.76
CA ARG A 26 -17.84 -12.31 14.97
C ARG A 26 -17.57 -10.94 15.58
N ARG A 27 -16.45 -10.78 16.29
CA ARG A 27 -16.01 -9.49 16.82
C ARG A 27 -15.63 -8.51 15.72
N MET A 28 -15.09 -8.99 14.59
CA MET A 28 -14.70 -8.15 13.46
C MET A 28 -15.91 -7.53 12.75
N THR A 29 -17.08 -8.15 12.78
CA THR A 29 -18.28 -7.64 12.09
C THR A 29 -19.03 -6.55 12.88
N LYS A 30 -18.59 -6.23 14.11
CA LYS A 30 -19.16 -5.16 14.95
C LYS A 30 -18.27 -3.91 14.86
N MET A 31 -18.74 -2.77 15.40
CA MET A 31 -18.00 -1.49 15.45
C MET A 31 -17.36 -1.25 16.83
N GLY A 32 -16.83 -2.28 17.48
CA GLY A 32 -16.33 -2.22 18.86
C GLY A 32 -14.81 -2.05 19.01
N LEU A 33 -14.02 -2.50 18.01
CA LEU A 33 -12.57 -2.57 18.12
C LEU A 33 -11.92 -1.19 17.95
N THR A 34 -10.90 -0.88 18.76
CA THR A 34 -9.99 0.24 18.54
C THR A 34 -9.11 -0.02 17.32
N ALA A 35 -8.39 1.00 16.84
CA ALA A 35 -7.41 0.83 15.76
C ALA A 35 -6.36 -0.24 16.10
N ALA A 36 -5.81 -0.22 17.32
CA ALA A 36 -4.82 -1.21 17.78
C ALA A 36 -5.40 -2.63 17.85
N GLN A 37 -6.65 -2.78 18.29
CA GLN A 37 -7.32 -4.09 18.32
C GLN A 37 -7.64 -4.60 16.91
N LEU A 38 -7.98 -3.71 15.97
CA LEU A 38 -8.22 -4.09 14.58
C LEU A 38 -6.93 -4.49 13.87
N ALA A 39 -5.79 -3.83 14.19
CA ALA A 39 -4.48 -4.15 13.66
C ALA A 39 -4.12 -5.63 13.80
N HIS A 40 -4.53 -6.29 14.90
CA HIS A 40 -4.33 -7.75 15.10
C HIS A 40 -4.73 -8.59 13.87
N TYR A 41 -5.76 -8.18 13.15
CA TYR A 41 -6.37 -8.94 12.06
C TYR A 41 -5.89 -8.53 10.66
N MET A 42 -4.99 -7.53 10.55
CA MET A 42 -4.70 -6.91 9.25
C MET A 42 -3.45 -7.45 8.55
N ALA A 43 -2.42 -7.84 9.31
CA ALA A 43 -1.14 -8.25 8.71
C ALA A 43 -1.07 -9.73 8.34
N PRO A 44 -0.39 -10.12 7.26
CA PRO A 44 0.09 -9.23 6.19
C PRO A 44 -1.04 -8.81 5.23
N GLY A 45 -0.86 -7.68 4.56
CA GLY A 45 -1.76 -7.15 3.54
C GLY A 45 -1.16 -7.17 2.13
N VAL A 46 -2.02 -6.98 1.15
CA VAL A 46 -1.66 -6.87 -0.27
C VAL A 46 -2.44 -5.75 -0.95
N ASN A 47 -1.82 -5.08 -1.93
CA ASN A 47 -2.48 -4.10 -2.77
C ASN A 47 -3.12 -4.75 -4.00
N LEU A 48 -4.30 -4.27 -4.39
CA LEU A 48 -4.89 -4.49 -5.71
C LEU A 48 -4.42 -3.34 -6.63
N GLY A 49 -3.12 -3.31 -6.92
CA GLY A 49 -2.50 -2.20 -7.66
C GLY A 49 -2.79 -2.24 -9.16
N ASN A 50 -2.62 -1.10 -9.82
CA ASN A 50 -2.88 -0.86 -11.24
C ASN A 50 -4.32 -1.20 -11.67
N THR A 51 -5.29 -1.04 -10.80
CA THR A 51 -6.67 -1.51 -11.02
C THR A 51 -7.68 -0.38 -10.85
N MET A 52 -8.13 -0.12 -9.61
CA MET A 52 -9.17 0.89 -9.38
C MET A 52 -8.61 2.31 -9.31
N GLU A 53 -7.31 2.48 -9.20
CA GLU A 53 -6.62 3.77 -9.30
C GLU A 53 -6.20 4.12 -10.73
N ALA A 54 -6.34 3.20 -11.67
CA ALA A 54 -5.97 3.42 -13.06
C ALA A 54 -6.84 4.53 -13.68
N CYS A 55 -6.19 5.59 -14.18
CA CYS A 55 -6.86 6.76 -14.72
C CYS A 55 -6.01 7.48 -15.76
N ASP A 56 -6.65 8.35 -16.52
CA ASP A 56 -5.99 9.38 -17.33
C ASP A 56 -6.06 10.72 -16.58
N TRP A 57 -4.91 11.30 -16.26
CA TRP A 57 -4.80 12.57 -15.54
C TRP A 57 -5.39 13.78 -16.28
N ASN A 58 -5.63 13.66 -17.61
CA ASN A 58 -6.32 14.69 -18.38
C ASN A 58 -7.83 14.71 -18.12
N ASP A 59 -8.36 13.68 -17.52
CA ASP A 59 -9.80 13.45 -17.33
C ASP A 59 -10.34 13.92 -15.97
N ILE A 60 -9.60 14.72 -15.22
CA ILE A 60 -10.01 15.20 -13.89
C ILE A 60 -11.36 15.94 -13.97
N PHE A 61 -12.27 15.57 -13.05
CA PHE A 61 -13.62 16.13 -12.95
C PHE A 61 -14.50 15.92 -14.19
N THR A 62 -14.24 14.86 -14.94
CA THR A 62 -15.05 14.41 -16.09
C THR A 62 -15.77 13.10 -15.79
N ASN A 63 -16.64 12.64 -16.71
CA ASN A 63 -17.29 11.33 -16.64
C ASN A 63 -17.18 10.61 -17.99
N ASN A 64 -15.98 10.24 -18.40
CA ASN A 64 -15.68 9.63 -19.70
C ASN A 64 -14.93 8.29 -19.61
N ALA A 65 -14.41 7.93 -18.46
CA ALA A 65 -13.62 6.71 -18.28
C ALA A 65 -14.50 5.47 -18.11
N GLY A 66 -15.57 5.55 -17.30
CA GLY A 66 -16.47 4.44 -17.00
C GLY A 66 -15.74 3.23 -16.44
N LEU A 67 -16.29 2.03 -16.61
CA LEU A 67 -15.69 0.78 -16.07
C LEU A 67 -14.40 0.34 -16.79
N LYS A 68 -14.01 1.02 -17.88
CA LYS A 68 -12.77 0.71 -18.60
C LYS A 68 -11.52 1.06 -17.79
N SER A 69 -11.61 1.98 -16.83
CA SER A 69 -10.50 2.35 -15.95
C SER A 69 -9.90 1.12 -15.29
N GLU A 70 -10.72 0.21 -14.76
CA GLU A 70 -10.24 -0.99 -14.08
C GLU A 70 -9.19 -1.79 -14.85
N THR A 71 -9.24 -1.76 -16.17
CA THR A 71 -8.34 -2.53 -17.04
C THR A 71 -7.45 -1.66 -17.92
N SER A 72 -7.34 -0.37 -17.65
CA SER A 72 -6.56 0.54 -18.50
C SER A 72 -5.04 0.43 -18.28
N TRP A 73 -4.59 0.06 -17.08
CA TRP A 73 -3.18 -0.12 -16.76
C TRP A 73 -2.78 -1.60 -16.65
N GLN A 74 -3.73 -2.51 -16.62
CA GLN A 74 -3.56 -3.96 -16.64
C GLN A 74 -4.78 -4.59 -17.34
N ASN A 75 -4.76 -5.89 -17.69
CA ASN A 75 -5.73 -6.45 -18.64
C ASN A 75 -6.92 -7.18 -17.99
N ASP A 76 -6.84 -7.50 -16.69
CA ASP A 76 -7.79 -8.43 -16.10
C ASP A 76 -8.78 -7.72 -15.17
N LYS A 77 -10.08 -8.01 -15.33
CA LYS A 77 -11.08 -7.62 -14.33
C LYS A 77 -10.88 -8.39 -13.03
N THR A 78 -11.03 -7.70 -11.93
CA THR A 78 -10.99 -8.32 -10.60
C THR A 78 -12.20 -9.23 -10.39
N THR A 79 -11.94 -10.50 -10.04
CA THR A 79 -12.95 -11.50 -9.75
C THR A 79 -13.03 -11.80 -8.25
N GLU A 80 -14.19 -12.26 -7.79
CA GLU A 80 -14.35 -12.71 -6.39
C GLU A 80 -13.42 -13.88 -6.08
N SER A 81 -13.25 -14.82 -7.01
CA SER A 81 -12.38 -15.99 -6.85
C SER A 81 -10.90 -15.58 -6.71
N TYR A 82 -10.43 -14.55 -7.46
CA TYR A 82 -9.09 -14.01 -7.26
C TYR A 82 -8.93 -13.44 -5.85
N ILE A 83 -9.85 -12.61 -5.38
CA ILE A 83 -9.76 -12.05 -4.01
C ILE A 83 -9.82 -13.16 -2.95
N GLN A 84 -10.65 -14.19 -3.13
CA GLN A 84 -10.64 -15.36 -2.25
C GLN A 84 -9.31 -16.11 -2.28
N SER A 85 -8.62 -16.15 -3.44
CA SER A 85 -7.31 -16.77 -3.56
C SER A 85 -6.25 -16.05 -2.72
N LEU A 86 -6.29 -14.72 -2.61
CA LEU A 86 -5.40 -13.92 -1.75
C LEU A 86 -5.52 -14.34 -0.28
N LYS A 87 -6.75 -14.54 0.21
CA LYS A 87 -6.97 -15.05 1.56
C LYS A 87 -6.40 -16.46 1.76
N LYS A 88 -6.57 -17.34 0.79
CA LYS A 88 -6.01 -18.71 0.82
C LYS A 88 -4.48 -18.69 0.79
N GLN A 89 -3.87 -17.70 0.14
CA GLN A 89 -2.42 -17.49 0.09
C GLN A 89 -1.84 -16.91 1.40
N GLY A 90 -2.67 -16.56 2.40
CA GLY A 90 -2.22 -16.13 3.72
C GLY A 90 -2.35 -14.64 4.01
N PHE A 91 -2.86 -13.83 3.07
CA PHE A 91 -3.12 -12.42 3.33
C PHE A 91 -4.35 -12.23 4.22
N ASN A 92 -4.31 -11.23 5.08
CA ASN A 92 -5.37 -10.90 6.03
C ASN A 92 -6.09 -9.59 5.72
N SER A 93 -5.51 -8.77 4.85
CA SER A 93 -6.13 -7.53 4.39
C SER A 93 -5.79 -7.20 2.95
N LEU A 94 -6.67 -6.40 2.34
CA LEU A 94 -6.60 -5.92 0.96
C LEU A 94 -6.66 -4.40 0.97
N ARG A 95 -5.69 -3.71 0.34
CA ARG A 95 -5.77 -2.29 0.03
C ARG A 95 -6.23 -2.17 -1.43
N ILE A 96 -7.25 -1.38 -1.67
CA ILE A 96 -7.82 -1.09 -2.99
C ILE A 96 -7.53 0.39 -3.27
N PRO A 97 -6.37 0.71 -3.90
CA PRO A 97 -6.12 2.04 -4.42
C PRO A 97 -7.26 2.45 -5.34
N THR A 98 -7.77 3.69 -5.19
CA THR A 98 -8.99 4.07 -5.92
C THR A 98 -8.94 5.49 -6.44
N SER A 99 -9.13 5.65 -7.77
CA SER A 99 -9.40 6.92 -8.41
C SER A 99 -10.91 7.19 -8.37
N TRP A 100 -11.27 8.38 -7.91
CA TRP A 100 -12.67 8.80 -7.75
C TRP A 100 -13.04 9.95 -8.69
N VAL A 101 -12.05 10.75 -9.08
CA VAL A 101 -12.26 12.05 -9.71
C VAL A 101 -11.87 12.03 -11.18
N ALA A 102 -10.82 11.30 -11.54
CA ALA A 102 -10.37 11.22 -12.91
C ALA A 102 -11.28 10.30 -13.74
N GLY A 103 -12.13 10.92 -14.55
CA GLY A 103 -13.06 10.24 -15.47
C GLY A 103 -14.33 9.68 -14.82
N HIS A 104 -14.61 10.00 -13.54
CA HIS A 104 -15.73 9.39 -12.80
C HIS A 104 -16.65 10.40 -12.09
N ILE A 105 -16.59 11.70 -12.39
CA ILE A 105 -17.44 12.73 -11.79
C ILE A 105 -18.57 13.12 -12.72
N VAL A 106 -19.80 12.84 -12.35
CA VAL A 106 -21.02 13.21 -13.12
C VAL A 106 -21.53 14.61 -12.76
N ASP A 107 -21.23 15.11 -11.55
CA ASP A 107 -21.60 16.46 -11.08
C ASP A 107 -20.45 17.02 -10.22
N LYS A 108 -19.68 17.92 -10.80
CA LYS A 108 -18.49 18.50 -10.13
C LYS A 108 -18.89 19.35 -8.90
N GLU A 109 -19.99 20.09 -8.95
CA GLU A 109 -20.38 20.94 -7.82
C GLU A 109 -20.74 20.14 -6.59
N LYS A 110 -21.34 18.96 -6.78
CA LYS A 110 -21.72 18.03 -5.71
C LYS A 110 -20.67 16.96 -5.46
N MET A 111 -19.61 16.87 -6.28
CA MET A 111 -18.63 15.77 -6.29
C MET A 111 -19.32 14.39 -6.38
N THR A 112 -20.33 14.30 -7.25
CA THR A 112 -21.09 13.07 -7.43
C THR A 112 -20.32 12.12 -8.33
N ILE A 113 -19.96 10.96 -7.76
CA ILE A 113 -19.22 9.90 -8.47
C ILE A 113 -20.20 9.15 -9.39
N ASP A 114 -19.70 8.69 -10.54
CA ASP A 114 -20.46 7.81 -11.43
C ASP A 114 -21.02 6.61 -10.67
N PRO A 115 -22.34 6.41 -10.66
CA PRO A 115 -22.96 5.30 -9.94
C PRO A 115 -22.45 3.92 -10.37
N ALA A 116 -22.12 3.72 -11.64
CA ALA A 116 -21.58 2.45 -12.14
C ALA A 116 -20.18 2.16 -11.56
N TRP A 117 -19.32 3.19 -11.52
CA TRP A 117 -17.99 3.10 -10.90
C TRP A 117 -18.09 2.85 -9.39
N MET A 118 -18.91 3.62 -8.68
CA MET A 118 -19.15 3.43 -7.26
C MET A 118 -19.65 2.00 -6.94
N LEU A 119 -20.57 1.45 -7.74
CA LEU A 119 -21.04 0.09 -7.57
C LEU A 119 -19.97 -0.95 -7.85
N ARG A 120 -19.07 -0.71 -8.82
CA ARG A 120 -17.96 -1.61 -9.09
C ARG A 120 -16.96 -1.65 -7.94
N ILE A 121 -16.61 -0.50 -7.39
CA ILE A 121 -15.74 -0.44 -6.19
C ILE A 121 -16.39 -1.16 -5.01
N LYS A 122 -17.70 -0.91 -4.80
CA LYS A 122 -18.48 -1.61 -3.77
C LYS A 122 -18.42 -3.12 -3.94
N GLU A 123 -18.57 -3.62 -5.16
CA GLU A 123 -18.52 -5.06 -5.47
C GLU A 123 -17.16 -5.67 -5.08
N ILE A 124 -16.03 -4.99 -5.39
CA ILE A 124 -14.68 -5.46 -5.02
C ILE A 124 -14.47 -5.39 -3.50
N VAL A 125 -14.98 -4.36 -2.84
CA VAL A 125 -14.99 -4.28 -1.36
C VAL A 125 -15.75 -5.47 -0.77
N ASP A 126 -16.92 -5.80 -1.33
CA ASP A 126 -17.73 -6.95 -0.89
C ASP A 126 -16.97 -8.28 -1.07
N TYR A 127 -16.24 -8.46 -2.18
CA TYR A 127 -15.39 -9.63 -2.38
C TYR A 127 -14.35 -9.79 -1.25
N GLY A 128 -13.66 -8.68 -0.88
CA GLY A 128 -12.68 -8.69 0.20
C GLY A 128 -13.30 -9.05 1.55
N LEU A 129 -14.40 -8.42 1.91
CA LEU A 129 -15.09 -8.67 3.18
C LEU A 129 -15.68 -10.08 3.24
N ASN A 130 -16.24 -10.60 2.14
CA ASN A 130 -16.76 -11.96 2.02
C ASN A 130 -15.65 -13.01 2.14
N ALA A 131 -14.46 -12.72 1.61
CA ALA A 131 -13.28 -13.56 1.79
C ALA A 131 -12.72 -13.53 3.24
N GLY A 132 -13.25 -12.66 4.11
CA GLY A 132 -12.80 -12.52 5.49
C GLY A 132 -11.57 -11.61 5.66
N LEU A 133 -11.28 -10.76 4.69
CA LEU A 133 -10.22 -9.77 4.74
C LEU A 133 -10.69 -8.49 5.45
N CYS A 134 -9.75 -7.74 6.06
CA CYS A 134 -9.92 -6.30 6.23
C CYS A 134 -9.68 -5.62 4.89
N VAL A 135 -10.40 -4.52 4.61
CA VAL A 135 -10.31 -3.81 3.34
C VAL A 135 -10.01 -2.35 3.60
N ILE A 136 -9.05 -1.77 2.89
CA ILE A 136 -8.76 -0.34 2.89
C ILE A 136 -9.14 0.21 1.50
N ILE A 137 -9.88 1.31 1.47
CA ILE A 137 -10.04 2.15 0.28
C ILE A 137 -9.50 3.55 0.59
N ASN A 138 -8.90 4.19 -0.40
CA ASN A 138 -8.33 5.53 -0.27
C ASN A 138 -8.76 6.43 -1.42
N GLU A 139 -8.43 7.70 -1.33
CA GLU A 139 -8.27 8.58 -2.48
C GLU A 139 -6.83 8.42 -2.92
N HIS A 140 -6.63 7.84 -4.12
CA HIS A 140 -5.31 7.53 -4.67
C HIS A 140 -4.96 8.58 -5.73
N TRP A 141 -3.73 8.72 -6.11
CA TRP A 141 -3.19 9.74 -7.02
C TRP A 141 -4.22 10.59 -7.80
N ASP A 142 -5.21 9.97 -8.40
CA ASP A 142 -6.45 10.54 -8.98
C ASP A 142 -6.19 11.76 -9.90
N GLY A 143 -5.15 11.63 -10.74
CA GLY A 143 -4.70 12.68 -11.65
C GLY A 143 -3.95 13.83 -10.95
N GLY A 144 -3.53 13.69 -9.71
CA GLY A 144 -2.69 14.63 -8.97
C GLY A 144 -3.42 15.75 -8.23
N TRP A 145 -4.75 15.81 -8.28
CA TRP A 145 -5.48 16.94 -7.69
C TRP A 145 -5.33 17.05 -6.17
N MET A 146 -5.23 15.94 -5.46
CA MET A 146 -5.01 15.91 -4.01
C MET A 146 -3.58 15.55 -3.62
N GLU A 147 -2.78 14.96 -4.50
CA GLU A 147 -1.37 14.71 -4.20
C GLU A 147 -0.47 15.89 -4.53
N HIS A 148 -0.81 16.65 -5.58
CA HIS A 148 -0.02 17.79 -6.05
C HIS A 148 -0.76 19.12 -5.93
N ASP A 149 -1.90 19.29 -6.63
CA ASP A 149 -2.51 20.60 -6.84
C ASP A 149 -2.99 21.24 -5.54
N ALA A 150 -3.48 20.44 -4.61
CA ALA A 150 -3.89 20.89 -3.27
C ALA A 150 -2.74 21.47 -2.43
N PHE A 151 -1.49 21.12 -2.77
CA PHE A 151 -0.29 21.50 -2.03
C PHE A 151 0.58 22.53 -2.75
N THR A 152 0.08 23.20 -3.78
CA THR A 152 0.82 24.29 -4.42
C THR A 152 0.64 25.61 -3.66
N ASN A 153 1.56 26.55 -3.86
CA ASN A 153 1.50 27.87 -3.21
C ASN A 153 0.36 28.77 -3.73
N LEU A 154 -0.19 28.46 -4.92
CA LEU A 154 -1.33 29.17 -5.54
C LEU A 154 -2.63 28.33 -5.50
N ALA A 155 -2.64 27.22 -4.76
CA ALA A 155 -3.83 26.39 -4.62
C ALA A 155 -4.99 27.16 -4.00
N ASN A 156 -6.21 27.01 -4.54
CA ASN A 156 -7.42 27.47 -3.87
C ASN A 156 -7.81 26.48 -2.76
N VAL A 157 -7.13 26.57 -1.63
CA VAL A 157 -7.26 25.63 -0.51
C VAL A 157 -8.73 25.53 -0.01
N SER A 158 -9.47 26.64 -0.01
CA SER A 158 -10.87 26.63 0.43
C SER A 158 -11.76 25.81 -0.51
N GLU A 159 -11.58 25.97 -1.82
CA GLU A 159 -12.33 25.22 -2.83
C GLU A 159 -11.95 23.73 -2.79
N HIS A 160 -10.65 23.41 -2.75
CA HIS A 160 -10.17 22.03 -2.63
C HIS A 160 -10.73 21.33 -1.38
N LYS A 161 -10.72 21.98 -0.23
CA LYS A 161 -11.29 21.45 1.00
C LYS A 161 -12.78 21.14 0.87
N GLU A 162 -13.55 22.02 0.25
CA GLU A 162 -14.99 21.82 0.08
C GLU A 162 -15.29 20.69 -0.92
N MET A 163 -14.53 20.60 -2.03
CA MET A 163 -14.65 19.50 -2.98
C MET A 163 -14.26 18.17 -2.34
N TYR A 164 -13.16 18.12 -1.61
CA TYR A 164 -12.68 16.95 -0.90
C TYR A 164 -13.65 16.49 0.20
N ARG A 165 -14.20 17.43 0.94
CA ARG A 165 -15.28 17.15 1.91
C ARG A 165 -16.49 16.50 1.24
N LYS A 166 -16.97 17.07 0.12
CA LYS A 166 -18.11 16.51 -0.64
C LYS A 166 -17.83 15.12 -1.16
N LEU A 167 -16.65 14.90 -1.72
CA LEU A 167 -16.20 13.59 -2.20
C LEU A 167 -16.28 12.54 -1.08
N TRP A 168 -15.65 12.81 0.06
CA TRP A 168 -15.64 11.86 1.18
C TRP A 168 -17.00 11.66 1.83
N VAL A 169 -17.87 12.67 1.84
CA VAL A 169 -19.28 12.51 2.25
C VAL A 169 -20.01 11.55 1.33
N ASN A 170 -19.80 11.62 0.01
CA ASN A 170 -20.42 10.70 -0.96
C ASN A 170 -19.92 9.27 -0.78
N ILE A 171 -18.61 9.09 -0.69
CA ILE A 171 -17.99 7.78 -0.42
C ILE A 171 -18.49 7.20 0.91
N ALA A 172 -18.39 7.98 1.98
CA ALA A 172 -18.77 7.52 3.31
C ALA A 172 -20.26 7.16 3.43
N LYS A 173 -21.15 7.87 2.73
CA LYS A 173 -22.58 7.52 2.67
C LYS A 173 -22.82 6.17 2.01
N GLN A 174 -22.10 5.85 0.91
CA GLN A 174 -22.20 4.57 0.22
C GLN A 174 -21.86 3.40 1.14
N PHE A 175 -20.84 3.55 1.99
CA PHE A 175 -20.32 2.49 2.86
C PHE A 175 -20.77 2.65 4.33
N LYS A 176 -21.80 3.44 4.61
CA LYS A 176 -22.24 3.78 5.97
C LYS A 176 -22.56 2.58 6.86
N ASP A 177 -23.10 1.52 6.27
CA ASP A 177 -23.56 0.34 7.00
C ASP A 177 -22.53 -0.81 7.02
N TYR A 178 -21.36 -0.61 6.43
CA TYR A 178 -20.25 -1.57 6.42
C TYR A 178 -19.60 -1.66 7.78
N ASP A 179 -19.24 -2.88 8.20
CA ASP A 179 -18.61 -3.11 9.50
C ASP A 179 -17.17 -2.58 9.58
N GLN A 180 -16.53 -2.77 10.73
CA GLN A 180 -15.21 -2.20 11.00
C GLN A 180 -14.07 -2.78 10.19
N ARG A 181 -14.27 -3.88 9.45
CA ARG A 181 -13.26 -4.45 8.54
C ARG A 181 -13.03 -3.59 7.30
N LEU A 182 -13.95 -2.67 6.96
CA LEU A 182 -13.72 -1.64 5.96
C LEU A 182 -13.14 -0.41 6.63
N LEU A 183 -11.95 0.00 6.22
CA LEU A 183 -11.23 1.19 6.67
C LEU A 183 -11.16 2.19 5.52
N PHE A 184 -11.10 3.48 5.87
CA PHE A 184 -10.87 4.55 4.89
C PHE A 184 -9.52 5.21 5.15
N ALA A 185 -8.76 5.45 4.09
CA ALA A 185 -7.50 6.18 4.11
C ALA A 185 -7.67 7.51 3.36
N ALA A 186 -7.20 8.59 3.97
CA ALA A 186 -7.51 9.95 3.52
C ALA A 186 -7.03 10.21 2.08
N LEU A 187 -5.76 9.92 1.83
CA LEU A 187 -5.02 10.24 0.60
C LEU A 187 -4.19 9.02 0.17
N ASN A 188 -3.21 9.25 -0.71
CA ASN A 188 -2.19 8.28 -1.06
C ASN A 188 -0.79 8.82 -0.72
N GLU A 189 -0.17 9.60 -1.59
CA GLU A 189 1.18 10.14 -1.43
C GLU A 189 1.20 11.68 -1.51
N PRO A 190 0.63 12.40 -0.53
CA PRO A 190 0.50 13.86 -0.59
C PRO A 190 1.88 14.53 -0.73
N GLY A 191 2.08 15.28 -1.82
CA GLY A 191 3.35 15.91 -2.16
C GLY A 191 4.25 15.08 -3.10
N VAL A 192 3.77 13.94 -3.59
CA VAL A 192 4.36 13.17 -4.70
C VAL A 192 3.49 13.35 -5.93
N GLY A 193 3.96 12.85 -7.05
CA GLY A 193 3.18 12.81 -8.28
C GLY A 193 3.33 14.05 -9.15
N GLY A 194 2.74 13.96 -10.34
CA GLY A 194 2.72 15.03 -11.33
C GLY A 194 1.57 16.00 -11.09
N ALA A 195 1.76 17.24 -11.52
CA ALA A 195 0.71 18.24 -11.54
C ALA A 195 -0.40 17.84 -12.53
N SER A 196 -1.66 18.04 -12.13
CA SER A 196 -2.75 17.97 -13.10
C SER A 196 -2.65 19.10 -14.13
N PRO A 197 -3.34 19.01 -15.27
CA PRO A 197 -3.42 20.11 -16.23
C PRO A 197 -4.04 21.40 -15.66
N GLN A 198 -4.67 21.30 -14.48
CA GLN A 198 -5.34 22.40 -13.81
C GLN A 198 -4.50 23.02 -12.69
N ALA A 199 -3.36 22.41 -12.36
CA ALA A 199 -2.46 22.87 -11.31
C ALA A 199 -1.98 24.29 -11.52
N LYS A 200 -1.90 25.06 -10.44
CA LYS A 200 -1.36 26.41 -10.44
C LYS A 200 -0.34 26.57 -9.33
N GLY A 201 0.77 27.23 -9.65
CA GLY A 201 1.83 27.49 -8.71
C GLY A 201 2.82 26.35 -8.57
N GLU A 202 3.73 26.51 -7.61
CA GLU A 202 4.78 25.56 -7.29
C GLU A 202 4.40 24.76 -6.05
N MET A 203 4.81 23.50 -6.01
CA MET A 203 4.62 22.64 -4.85
C MET A 203 5.27 23.26 -3.62
N LEU A 204 4.57 23.30 -2.51
CA LEU A 204 5.16 23.57 -1.20
C LEU A 204 6.22 22.52 -0.89
N ALA A 205 7.31 22.92 -0.24
CA ALA A 205 8.33 21.96 0.16
C ALA A 205 7.73 20.91 1.12
N PRO A 206 7.72 19.62 0.78
CA PRO A 206 7.06 18.59 1.60
C PRO A 206 7.65 18.43 3.01
N ASP A 207 8.86 18.92 3.23
CA ASP A 207 9.53 18.96 4.53
C ASP A 207 9.24 20.24 5.34
N SER A 208 8.46 21.19 4.79
CA SER A 208 8.12 22.43 5.45
C SER A 208 6.97 22.25 6.46
N LYS A 209 6.94 23.14 7.46
CA LYS A 209 5.82 23.21 8.39
C LYS A 209 4.51 23.60 7.69
N GLU A 210 4.57 24.44 6.66
CA GLU A 210 3.40 24.88 5.90
C GLU A 210 2.74 23.72 5.19
N PHE A 211 3.54 22.84 4.55
CA PHE A 211 3.04 21.61 3.94
C PHE A 211 2.36 20.72 4.97
N ALA A 212 3.05 20.45 6.10
CA ALA A 212 2.53 19.59 7.16
C ALA A 212 1.23 20.13 7.77
N ASP A 213 1.13 21.43 7.99
CA ASP A 213 -0.10 22.06 8.49
C ASP A 213 -1.24 21.94 7.48
N ARG A 214 -0.97 22.15 6.20
CA ARG A 214 -1.98 22.00 5.13
C ARG A 214 -2.44 20.55 5.00
N LEU A 215 -1.55 19.58 5.10
CA LEU A 215 -1.90 18.16 5.08
C LEU A 215 -2.84 17.82 6.25
N LEU A 216 -2.49 18.22 7.48
CA LEU A 216 -3.35 18.01 8.65
C LEU A 216 -4.72 18.72 8.52
N GLU A 217 -4.79 19.84 7.83
CA GLU A 217 -6.07 20.49 7.54
C GLU A 217 -6.94 19.67 6.58
N TYR A 218 -6.37 19.06 5.55
CA TYR A 218 -7.11 18.14 4.65
C TYR A 218 -7.51 16.85 5.37
N GLU A 219 -6.64 16.29 6.19
CA GLU A 219 -6.95 15.12 7.01
C GLU A 219 -8.08 15.41 8.02
N GLN A 220 -8.12 16.62 8.59
CA GLN A 220 -9.26 17.04 9.44
C GLN A 220 -10.56 17.14 8.65
N VAL A 221 -10.51 17.68 7.42
CA VAL A 221 -11.68 17.73 6.53
C VAL A 221 -12.18 16.32 6.19
N PHE A 222 -11.29 15.38 5.88
CA PHE A 222 -11.62 13.99 5.66
C PHE A 222 -12.31 13.36 6.88
N LEU A 223 -11.69 13.50 8.04
CA LEU A 223 -12.18 12.97 9.30
C LEU A 223 -13.60 13.50 9.59
N ASP A 224 -13.79 14.82 9.52
CA ASP A 224 -15.07 15.46 9.78
C ASP A 224 -16.14 15.04 8.75
N ALA A 225 -15.78 14.94 7.47
CA ALA A 225 -16.65 14.47 6.42
C ALA A 225 -17.17 13.06 6.70
N VAL A 226 -16.27 12.12 7.02
CA VAL A 226 -16.66 10.74 7.33
C VAL A 226 -17.52 10.68 8.59
N ARG A 227 -17.12 11.33 9.68
CA ARG A 227 -17.86 11.34 10.96
C ARG A 227 -19.26 11.95 10.82
N SER A 228 -19.41 12.99 10.00
CA SER A 228 -20.69 13.68 9.77
C SER A 228 -21.77 12.77 9.18
N THR A 229 -21.39 11.69 8.48
CA THR A 229 -22.35 10.75 7.89
C THR A 229 -23.01 9.83 8.91
N GLY A 230 -22.47 9.73 10.13
CA GLY A 230 -23.05 8.97 11.24
C GLY A 230 -23.04 7.46 11.02
N GLY A 231 -23.95 6.74 11.66
CA GLY A 231 -24.03 5.28 11.57
C GLY A 231 -22.74 4.61 12.00
N LYS A 232 -22.27 3.61 11.26
CA LYS A 232 -21.02 2.91 11.56
C LYS A 232 -19.78 3.78 11.27
N ASN A 233 -19.88 4.79 10.43
CA ASN A 233 -18.80 5.74 10.16
C ASN A 233 -18.44 6.61 11.37
N ALA A 234 -19.36 6.79 12.32
CA ALA A 234 -19.06 7.48 13.59
C ALA A 234 -17.94 6.80 14.40
N LYS A 235 -17.66 5.52 14.14
CA LYS A 235 -16.61 4.72 14.84
C LYS A 235 -15.65 4.00 13.88
N ARG A 236 -15.72 4.26 12.59
CA ARG A 236 -14.83 3.64 11.60
C ARG A 236 -13.38 4.03 11.88
N VAL A 237 -12.45 3.08 11.74
CA VAL A 237 -11.02 3.39 11.77
C VAL A 237 -10.65 4.14 10.50
N LEU A 238 -9.92 5.24 10.65
CA LEU A 238 -9.45 6.11 9.58
C LEU A 238 -7.92 6.14 9.57
N ILE A 239 -7.34 6.26 8.38
CA ILE A 239 -5.90 6.19 8.16
C ILE A 239 -5.43 7.52 7.57
N MET A 240 -4.36 8.09 8.15
CA MET A 240 -3.78 9.39 7.84
C MET A 240 -2.41 9.22 7.21
N GLN A 241 -2.15 9.83 6.07
CA GLN A 241 -0.91 9.71 5.32
C GLN A 241 0.12 10.73 5.77
N GLY A 242 1.35 10.29 6.07
CA GLY A 242 2.47 11.20 6.28
C GLY A 242 2.83 11.98 4.99
N PRO A 243 3.56 13.13 5.10
CA PRO A 243 4.01 13.87 3.93
C PRO A 243 4.80 12.96 2.98
N LYS A 244 4.41 12.90 1.70
CA LYS A 244 4.93 12.00 0.66
C LYS A 244 4.91 10.51 1.04
N THR A 245 4.24 10.15 2.14
CA THR A 245 4.36 8.85 2.81
C THR A 245 5.81 8.41 3.10
N GLU A 246 6.73 9.37 3.10
CA GLU A 246 8.13 9.13 3.43
C GLU A 246 8.34 9.08 4.95
N ILE A 247 9.04 8.06 5.42
CA ILE A 247 9.31 7.81 6.85
C ILE A 247 10.01 9.00 7.50
N ASP A 248 11.02 9.56 6.83
CA ASP A 248 11.83 10.67 7.37
C ASP A 248 11.05 11.98 7.46
N LEU A 249 10.05 12.18 6.61
CA LEU A 249 9.15 13.32 6.68
C LEU A 249 8.05 13.11 7.73
N ALA A 250 7.49 11.92 7.82
CA ALA A 250 6.48 11.57 8.81
C ALA A 250 7.05 11.54 10.25
N GLU A 251 8.36 11.30 10.43
CA GLU A 251 9.04 11.37 11.74
C GLU A 251 9.13 12.78 12.30
N LYS A 252 9.17 13.82 11.44
CA LYS A 252 9.34 15.21 11.87
C LYS A 252 8.23 15.66 12.82
N ASP A 253 8.58 16.52 13.78
CA ASP A 253 7.59 17.07 14.73
C ASP A 253 6.61 18.04 14.09
N THR A 254 6.87 18.49 12.88
CA THR A 254 5.92 19.32 12.10
C THR A 254 4.66 18.54 11.73
N TYR A 255 4.77 17.21 11.51
CA TYR A 255 3.62 16.34 11.24
C TYR A 255 3.28 15.50 12.48
N ASP A 256 2.08 15.68 13.02
CA ASP A 256 1.59 14.91 14.17
C ASP A 256 0.06 14.73 14.09
N ILE A 257 -0.38 13.50 13.84
CA ILE A 257 -1.81 13.15 13.77
C ILE A 257 -2.55 13.33 15.11
N ALA A 258 -1.82 13.43 16.23
CA ALA A 258 -2.43 13.76 17.53
C ALA A 258 -3.04 15.18 17.57
N ARG A 259 -2.69 16.05 16.61
CA ARG A 259 -3.31 17.37 16.44
C ARG A 259 -4.74 17.30 15.87
N LEU A 260 -5.10 16.19 15.24
CA LEU A 260 -6.45 15.97 14.69
C LEU A 260 -7.47 15.79 15.82
N LYS A 261 -8.66 16.37 15.60
CA LYS A 261 -9.77 16.32 16.56
C LYS A 261 -10.78 15.26 16.13
N ASP A 262 -10.65 14.04 16.65
CA ASP A 262 -11.61 12.97 16.38
C ASP A 262 -12.57 12.77 17.55
N SER A 263 -13.89 12.76 17.25
CA SER A 263 -14.92 12.37 18.21
C SER A 263 -14.86 10.89 18.61
N ALA A 264 -14.24 10.05 17.78
CA ALA A 264 -14.07 8.61 18.01
C ALA A 264 -12.67 8.30 18.53
N LYS A 265 -12.52 8.12 19.84
CA LYS A 265 -11.23 7.84 20.48
C LYS A 265 -10.61 6.55 19.98
N ASN A 266 -9.28 6.55 19.78
CA ASN A 266 -8.47 5.40 19.39
C ASN A 266 -8.92 4.75 18.07
N ARG A 267 -9.28 5.59 17.06
CA ARG A 267 -9.76 5.15 15.75
C ARG A 267 -8.90 5.67 14.58
N LEU A 268 -7.72 6.17 14.86
CA LEU A 268 -6.78 6.64 13.85
C LEU A 268 -5.60 5.68 13.72
N MET A 269 -5.11 5.52 12.49
CA MET A 269 -3.84 4.91 12.12
C MET A 269 -3.04 5.91 11.31
N ALA A 270 -1.72 5.77 11.28
CA ALA A 270 -0.86 6.49 10.35
C ALA A 270 -0.49 5.59 9.16
N GLU A 271 -0.16 6.19 8.01
CA GLU A 271 0.32 5.46 6.82
C GLU A 271 1.58 6.11 6.28
N VAL A 272 2.56 5.27 5.93
CA VAL A 272 3.75 5.60 5.15
C VAL A 272 4.00 4.48 4.14
N HIS A 273 4.84 4.75 3.13
CA HIS A 273 5.26 3.77 2.12
C HIS A 273 6.74 3.43 2.26
N PHE A 274 7.19 2.34 1.63
CA PHE A 274 8.56 1.87 1.77
C PHE A 274 9.13 1.31 0.47
N TYR A 275 9.91 2.13 -0.23
CA TYR A 275 10.61 1.75 -1.46
C TYR A 275 12.12 2.00 -1.34
N ASP A 276 12.71 1.58 -0.21
CA ASP A 276 14.10 1.86 0.12
C ASP A 276 14.99 0.60 0.13
N PRO A 277 16.22 0.65 -0.39
CA PRO A 277 16.83 1.80 -1.07
C PRO A 277 16.42 1.89 -2.55
N TYR A 278 16.20 3.11 -3.04
CA TYR A 278 15.73 3.39 -4.41
C TYR A 278 16.52 2.65 -5.50
N ILE A 279 17.85 2.56 -5.37
CA ILE A 279 18.71 1.89 -6.35
C ILE A 279 18.40 0.39 -6.52
N PHE A 280 17.87 -0.26 -5.49
CA PHE A 280 17.45 -1.66 -5.53
C PHE A 280 15.96 -1.82 -5.87
N THR A 281 15.12 -0.95 -5.32
CA THR A 281 13.66 -1.08 -5.39
C THR A 281 13.08 -0.55 -6.71
N LEU A 282 13.29 0.72 -7.02
CA LEU A 282 12.59 1.43 -8.11
C LEU A 282 13.48 1.76 -9.32
N MET A 283 14.80 1.93 -9.12
CA MET A 283 15.70 2.33 -10.19
C MET A 283 15.75 1.28 -11.31
N ASP A 284 15.52 1.69 -12.55
CA ASP A 284 15.44 0.84 -13.74
C ASP A 284 16.55 1.10 -14.78
N LYS A 285 17.34 2.15 -14.57
CA LYS A 285 18.47 2.54 -15.46
C LYS A 285 19.60 3.11 -14.65
N ASP A 286 20.84 2.82 -15.07
CA ASP A 286 22.03 3.45 -14.52
C ASP A 286 21.99 4.96 -14.79
N ALA A 287 22.48 5.74 -13.83
CA ALA A 287 22.59 7.19 -13.89
C ALA A 287 24.00 7.61 -13.43
N ASP A 288 24.38 8.86 -13.71
CA ASP A 288 25.70 9.41 -13.33
C ASP A 288 25.97 9.36 -11.82
N TRP A 289 24.90 9.40 -11.02
CA TRP A 289 24.96 9.35 -9.56
C TRP A 289 24.89 7.94 -8.96
N GLY A 290 24.59 6.88 -9.74
CA GLY A 290 24.49 5.54 -9.22
C GLY A 290 24.12 4.48 -10.25
N LYS A 291 24.42 3.23 -9.90
CA LYS A 291 24.05 2.05 -10.71
C LYS A 291 22.79 1.39 -10.14
N VAL A 292 22.02 0.78 -11.04
CA VAL A 292 20.95 -0.16 -10.66
C VAL A 292 21.55 -1.29 -9.83
N ALA A 293 21.07 -1.47 -8.62
CA ALA A 293 21.46 -2.59 -7.79
C ALA A 293 20.66 -3.85 -8.16
N LEU A 294 21.38 -4.95 -8.34
CA LEU A 294 20.82 -6.27 -8.64
C LEU A 294 20.82 -7.17 -7.42
N TYR A 295 21.75 -6.97 -6.51
CA TYR A 295 21.98 -7.90 -5.42
C TYR A 295 21.79 -7.26 -4.07
N TRP A 296 21.17 -8.02 -3.19
CA TRP A 296 21.07 -7.70 -1.78
C TRP A 296 22.24 -8.34 -1.02
N LYS A 297 22.68 -7.72 0.06
CA LYS A 297 23.79 -8.17 0.90
C LYS A 297 23.69 -9.68 1.23
N GLY A 298 24.76 -10.41 0.93
CA GLY A 298 24.85 -11.85 1.14
C GLY A 298 24.41 -12.72 -0.06
N HIS A 299 23.89 -12.09 -1.13
CA HIS A 299 23.37 -12.81 -2.31
C HIS A 299 24.02 -12.33 -3.62
N ALA A 300 25.26 -11.90 -3.59
CA ALA A 300 25.99 -11.39 -4.75
C ALA A 300 26.99 -12.42 -5.30
N PRO A 301 27.32 -12.39 -6.61
CA PRO A 301 28.47 -13.11 -7.15
C PRO A 301 29.80 -12.48 -6.67
N ALA A 302 30.91 -13.20 -6.82
CA ALA A 302 32.23 -12.68 -6.47
C ALA A 302 32.61 -11.41 -7.26
N ASP A 303 32.20 -11.31 -8.53
CA ASP A 303 32.28 -10.10 -9.35
C ASP A 303 30.86 -9.56 -9.56
N ASP A 304 30.46 -8.65 -8.68
CA ASP A 304 29.13 -8.02 -8.71
C ASP A 304 29.10 -6.71 -9.52
N GLN A 305 30.23 -6.27 -10.04
CA GLN A 305 30.39 -5.03 -10.80
C GLN A 305 29.87 -3.77 -10.06
N GLY A 306 29.85 -3.81 -8.71
CA GLY A 306 29.35 -2.73 -7.86
C GLY A 306 27.82 -2.63 -7.86
N ARG A 307 27.10 -3.73 -8.09
CA ARG A 307 25.63 -3.78 -8.13
C ARG A 307 25.03 -4.43 -6.87
N THR A 308 25.78 -4.50 -5.79
CA THR A 308 25.32 -5.04 -4.50
C THR A 308 25.05 -3.94 -3.50
N VAL A 309 23.91 -4.00 -2.85
CA VAL A 309 23.60 -3.16 -1.67
C VAL A 309 24.17 -3.82 -0.42
N ASN A 310 25.38 -3.43 -0.02
CA ASN A 310 25.99 -3.84 1.25
C ASN A 310 25.74 -2.81 2.35
N THR A 311 25.83 -1.52 1.99
CA THR A 311 25.60 -0.38 2.86
C THR A 311 24.79 0.67 2.12
N ILE A 312 24.10 1.50 2.88
CA ILE A 312 23.31 2.63 2.37
C ILE A 312 23.87 3.91 2.99
N SER A 313 24.13 4.91 2.14
CA SER A 313 24.52 6.24 2.62
C SER A 313 23.29 6.96 3.17
N TYR A 314 23.28 7.15 4.48
CA TYR A 314 22.17 7.77 5.17
C TYR A 314 22.69 8.79 6.19
N ASN A 315 22.26 10.05 6.10
CA ASN A 315 22.74 11.15 6.93
C ASN A 315 24.29 11.25 6.98
N ASN A 316 24.93 11.16 5.81
CA ASN A 316 26.39 11.18 5.61
C ASN A 316 27.15 10.04 6.33
N LYS A 317 26.48 8.93 6.61
CA LYS A 317 27.08 7.72 7.18
C LYS A 317 26.73 6.51 6.34
N ASN A 318 27.68 5.60 6.16
CA ASN A 318 27.39 4.30 5.58
C ASN A 318 26.81 3.39 6.65
N VAL A 319 25.54 3.04 6.49
CA VAL A 319 24.80 2.13 7.38
C VAL A 319 24.70 0.79 6.71
N ASP A 320 24.85 -0.30 7.45
CA ASP A 320 24.62 -1.66 6.97
C ASP A 320 23.19 -1.78 6.37
N ALA A 321 23.05 -2.47 5.24
CA ALA A 321 21.78 -2.53 4.50
C ALA A 321 20.61 -3.06 5.35
N TYR A 322 20.82 -4.11 6.15
CA TYR A 322 19.79 -4.64 7.05
C TYR A 322 19.51 -3.69 8.22
N GLN A 323 20.56 -3.10 8.80
CA GLN A 323 20.40 -2.15 9.90
C GLN A 323 19.67 -0.88 9.46
N HIS A 324 19.82 -0.46 8.19
CA HIS A 324 19.09 0.68 7.64
C HIS A 324 17.58 0.44 7.65
N ILE A 325 17.14 -0.75 7.19
CA ILE A 325 15.72 -1.14 7.24
C ILE A 325 15.20 -1.07 8.68
N THR A 326 15.90 -1.72 9.62
CA THR A 326 15.52 -1.71 11.05
C THR A 326 15.41 -0.29 11.59
N ASN A 327 16.38 0.57 11.28
CA ASN A 327 16.38 1.96 11.74
C ASN A 327 15.16 2.73 11.25
N LEU A 328 14.78 2.58 9.97
CA LEU A 328 13.63 3.30 9.40
C LEU A 328 12.31 2.84 10.03
N VAL A 329 12.06 1.53 10.11
CA VAL A 329 10.79 1.03 10.68
C VAL A 329 10.66 1.37 12.16
N MET A 330 11.76 1.40 12.90
CA MET A 330 11.78 1.80 14.32
C MET A 330 11.45 3.27 14.55
N LYS A 331 11.70 4.17 13.58
CA LYS A 331 11.23 5.57 13.65
C LYS A 331 9.70 5.62 13.70
N MET A 332 9.02 4.86 12.84
CA MET A 332 7.56 4.82 12.80
C MET A 332 6.98 4.17 14.05
N LYS A 333 7.63 3.12 14.54
CA LYS A 333 7.25 2.54 15.83
C LYS A 333 7.28 3.58 16.95
N LYS A 334 8.40 4.27 17.12
CA LYS A 334 8.58 5.30 18.16
C LYS A 334 7.65 6.50 17.99
N LYS A 335 7.45 6.96 16.75
CA LYS A 335 6.63 8.15 16.45
C LYS A 335 5.14 7.91 16.69
N PHE A 336 4.63 6.75 16.28
CA PHE A 336 3.20 6.45 16.23
C PHE A 336 2.78 5.25 17.07
N VAL A 337 3.37 4.05 16.86
CA VAL A 337 2.92 2.82 17.52
C VAL A 337 3.01 2.93 19.06
N ASP A 338 4.13 3.42 19.56
CA ASP A 338 4.35 3.56 21.01
C ASP A 338 3.45 4.65 21.65
N LYS A 339 2.79 5.48 20.81
CA LYS A 339 1.78 6.47 21.23
C LYS A 339 0.34 5.97 21.03
N GLY A 340 0.16 4.70 20.60
CA GLY A 340 -1.15 4.08 20.42
C GLY A 340 -1.78 4.24 19.04
N TYR A 341 -1.04 4.74 18.05
CA TYR A 341 -1.45 4.82 16.66
C TYR A 341 -0.79 3.69 15.86
N PRO A 342 -1.51 2.63 15.43
CA PRO A 342 -0.94 1.65 14.50
C PRO A 342 -0.50 2.31 13.21
N VAL A 343 0.54 1.74 12.59
CA VAL A 343 1.08 2.24 11.33
C VAL A 343 0.86 1.24 10.23
N VAL A 344 0.27 1.69 9.14
CA VAL A 344 0.14 0.98 7.87
C VAL A 344 1.35 1.34 7.01
N ILE A 345 2.09 0.35 6.53
CA ILE A 345 2.97 0.51 5.37
C ILE A 345 2.09 0.21 4.16
N GLY A 346 1.44 1.28 3.65
CA GLY A 346 0.41 1.16 2.62
C GLY A 346 0.92 0.55 1.33
N GLU A 347 2.19 0.79 1.03
CA GLU A 347 2.89 0.21 -0.11
C GLU A 347 4.33 -0.11 0.27
N TYR A 348 4.80 -1.29 -0.16
CA TYR A 348 6.22 -1.60 -0.21
C TYR A 348 6.50 -2.60 -1.32
N GLY A 349 7.69 -2.51 -1.91
CA GLY A 349 8.08 -3.41 -2.97
C GLY A 349 9.42 -3.10 -3.59
N ALA A 350 9.86 -3.98 -4.46
CA ALA A 350 11.03 -3.82 -5.30
C ALA A 350 10.76 -4.41 -6.68
N ASN A 351 11.16 -3.71 -7.73
CA ASN A 351 11.07 -4.19 -9.10
C ASN A 351 12.01 -5.38 -9.33
N ARG A 352 11.44 -6.53 -9.68
CA ARG A 352 12.23 -7.60 -10.27
C ARG A 352 12.74 -7.17 -11.64
N LYS A 353 14.04 -7.33 -11.86
CA LYS A 353 14.74 -6.85 -13.05
C LYS A 353 15.20 -8.01 -13.92
N ASP A 354 15.39 -7.76 -15.21
CA ASP A 354 16.17 -8.65 -16.06
C ASP A 354 17.67 -8.40 -15.79
N ALA A 355 18.28 -9.24 -14.96
CA ALA A 355 19.66 -9.06 -14.55
C ALA A 355 20.64 -9.16 -15.72
N PHE A 356 20.28 -9.89 -16.80
CA PHE A 356 21.14 -10.04 -17.98
C PHE A 356 21.33 -8.70 -18.71
N LEU A 357 20.37 -7.79 -18.68
CA LEU A 357 20.52 -6.45 -19.27
C LEU A 357 21.65 -5.64 -18.62
N TYR A 358 22.05 -5.99 -17.41
CA TYR A 358 23.10 -5.33 -16.64
C TYR A 358 24.37 -6.20 -16.49
N GLY A 359 24.49 -7.29 -17.26
CA GLY A 359 25.58 -8.25 -17.15
C GLY A 359 25.57 -9.08 -15.86
N GLY A 360 24.43 -9.17 -15.21
CA GLY A 360 24.25 -9.85 -13.93
C GLY A 360 23.81 -11.31 -14.04
N ASN A 361 23.61 -11.93 -12.87
CA ASN A 361 23.14 -13.30 -12.71
C ASN A 361 21.68 -13.30 -12.21
N GLN A 362 20.75 -13.78 -13.04
CA GLN A 362 19.32 -13.75 -12.73
C GLN A 362 18.97 -14.53 -11.46
N LYS A 363 19.56 -15.71 -11.28
CA LYS A 363 19.27 -16.53 -10.08
C LYS A 363 19.65 -15.81 -8.78
N LEU A 364 20.83 -15.18 -8.75
CA LEU A 364 21.28 -14.42 -7.58
C LEU A 364 20.47 -13.14 -7.38
N HIS A 365 19.98 -12.53 -8.48
CA HIS A 365 19.01 -11.43 -8.38
C HIS A 365 17.70 -11.90 -7.76
N ASP A 366 17.14 -13.02 -8.21
CA ASP A 366 15.91 -13.60 -7.68
C ASP A 366 16.03 -13.97 -6.19
N GLU A 367 17.17 -14.56 -5.78
CA GLU A 367 17.50 -14.83 -4.37
C GLU A 367 17.63 -13.52 -3.55
N SER A 368 18.20 -12.47 -4.13
CA SER A 368 18.30 -11.13 -3.53
C SER A 368 16.91 -10.50 -3.33
N MET A 369 16.02 -10.66 -4.31
CA MET A 369 14.62 -10.21 -4.18
C MET A 369 13.93 -10.90 -3.00
N MET A 370 14.02 -12.22 -2.92
CA MET A 370 13.45 -12.99 -1.82
C MET A 370 14.01 -12.54 -0.46
N ALA A 371 15.33 -12.35 -0.35
CA ALA A 371 15.99 -11.92 0.89
C ALA A 371 15.57 -10.51 1.32
N TRP A 372 15.47 -9.57 0.37
CA TRP A 372 15.00 -8.21 0.64
C TRP A 372 13.56 -8.21 1.16
N TYR A 373 12.62 -8.86 0.43
CA TYR A 373 11.22 -8.94 0.85
C TYR A 373 11.06 -9.61 2.21
N SER A 374 11.79 -10.69 2.48
CA SER A 374 11.76 -11.37 3.77
C SER A 374 12.24 -10.45 4.91
N SER A 375 13.36 -9.78 4.70
CA SER A 375 13.93 -8.86 5.70
C SER A 375 13.00 -7.69 5.99
N VAL A 376 12.50 -7.03 4.93
CA VAL A 376 11.64 -5.85 5.07
C VAL A 376 10.31 -6.20 5.75
N THR A 377 9.66 -7.27 5.30
CA THR A 377 8.40 -7.73 5.91
C THR A 377 8.59 -8.11 7.38
N ALA A 378 9.67 -8.83 7.70
CA ALA A 378 9.97 -9.23 9.07
C ALA A 378 10.22 -8.03 9.99
N GLU A 379 11.05 -7.06 9.55
CA GLU A 379 11.37 -5.87 10.36
C GLU A 379 10.16 -4.95 10.54
N MET A 380 9.30 -4.80 9.52
CA MET A 380 8.02 -4.09 9.65
C MET A 380 7.15 -4.71 10.74
N LEU A 381 6.95 -6.02 10.71
CA LEU A 381 6.13 -6.73 11.70
C LEU A 381 6.76 -6.71 13.10
N LYS A 382 8.08 -6.85 13.23
CA LYS A 382 8.79 -6.71 14.52
C LYS A 382 8.66 -5.30 15.10
N ALA A 383 8.60 -4.28 14.24
CA ALA A 383 8.30 -2.90 14.64
C ALA A 383 6.80 -2.64 14.82
N CYS A 384 5.95 -3.67 14.66
CA CYS A 384 4.48 -3.59 14.77
C CYS A 384 3.83 -2.67 13.73
N LEU A 385 4.42 -2.63 12.53
CA LEU A 385 3.82 -1.99 11.35
C LEU A 385 3.06 -3.02 10.52
N ILE A 386 2.04 -2.59 9.79
CA ILE A 386 1.14 -3.45 9.00
C ILE A 386 1.56 -3.37 7.54
N PRO A 387 2.33 -4.35 6.99
CA PRO A 387 2.85 -4.29 5.64
C PRO A 387 1.80 -4.64 4.59
N TYR A 388 1.69 -3.81 3.53
CA TYR A 388 0.90 -4.08 2.33
C TYR A 388 1.84 -4.15 1.12
N VAL A 389 2.12 -5.36 0.65
CA VAL A 389 2.97 -5.55 -0.53
C VAL A 389 2.26 -5.01 -1.79
N TRP A 390 3.02 -4.32 -2.66
CA TRP A 390 2.50 -3.82 -3.93
C TRP A 390 2.48 -4.93 -4.98
N ASP A 391 1.33 -5.13 -5.66
CA ASP A 391 1.13 -6.08 -6.76
C ASP A 391 0.38 -5.44 -7.91
N ILE A 392 0.93 -5.50 -9.11
CA ILE A 392 0.39 -4.86 -10.32
C ILE A 392 -0.15 -5.83 -11.37
N ASN A 393 -0.34 -7.11 -11.01
CA ASN A 393 -0.63 -8.20 -11.98
C ASN A 393 0.58 -8.52 -12.88
N VAL A 394 0.42 -9.45 -13.81
CA VAL A 394 1.49 -9.85 -14.73
C VAL A 394 1.86 -8.72 -15.68
N GLN A 395 3.12 -8.33 -15.62
CA GLN A 395 3.71 -7.29 -16.47
C GLN A 395 5.10 -7.74 -16.97
N PRO A 396 5.61 -7.19 -18.08
CA PRO A 396 7.01 -7.35 -18.48
C PRO A 396 7.98 -6.81 -17.41
N LEU A 397 9.20 -7.32 -17.36
CA LEU A 397 10.28 -6.79 -16.51
C LEU A 397 10.68 -5.36 -16.93
N PRO A 398 11.00 -4.46 -16.01
CA PRO A 398 10.95 -4.65 -14.57
C PRO A 398 9.52 -4.57 -14.01
N HIS A 399 9.21 -5.35 -12.96
CA HIS A 399 7.86 -5.36 -12.39
C HIS A 399 7.82 -5.70 -10.89
N MET A 400 6.71 -5.34 -10.23
CA MET A 400 6.33 -5.75 -8.88
C MET A 400 5.10 -6.68 -8.96
N THR A 401 5.25 -7.83 -9.60
CA THR A 401 4.17 -8.79 -9.79
C THR A 401 4.31 -9.97 -8.85
N LEU A 402 3.29 -10.21 -8.01
CA LEU A 402 3.19 -11.41 -7.19
C LEU A 402 2.28 -12.44 -7.84
N PHE A 403 1.18 -11.99 -8.44
CA PHE A 403 0.10 -12.85 -8.89
C PHE A 403 -0.16 -12.72 -10.40
N ASN A 404 -0.56 -13.83 -11.00
CA ASN A 404 -1.29 -13.83 -12.27
C ASN A 404 -2.78 -13.87 -11.93
N ARG A 405 -3.46 -12.74 -12.07
CA ARG A 405 -4.85 -12.59 -11.64
C ARG A 405 -5.82 -13.39 -12.48
N ALA A 406 -5.57 -13.50 -13.79
CA ALA A 406 -6.41 -14.31 -14.69
C ALA A 406 -6.36 -15.81 -14.35
N LYS A 407 -5.21 -16.29 -13.87
CA LYS A 407 -5.02 -17.70 -13.48
C LYS A 407 -5.20 -17.95 -11.98
N GLU A 408 -5.30 -16.89 -11.18
CA GLU A 408 -5.45 -16.92 -9.72
C GLU A 408 -4.32 -17.68 -9.00
N VAL A 409 -3.09 -17.55 -9.52
CA VAL A 409 -1.89 -18.23 -9.02
C VAL A 409 -0.77 -17.26 -8.72
N VAL A 410 0.16 -17.68 -7.86
CA VAL A 410 1.44 -16.99 -7.66
C VAL A 410 2.22 -16.99 -8.97
N SER A 411 2.61 -15.81 -9.44
CA SER A 411 3.42 -15.59 -10.64
C SER A 411 4.91 -15.52 -10.31
N ASP A 412 5.27 -14.75 -9.28
CA ASP A 412 6.64 -14.64 -8.80
C ASP A 412 6.80 -15.36 -7.45
N SER A 413 7.36 -16.56 -7.50
CA SER A 413 7.55 -17.40 -6.31
C SER A 413 8.63 -16.88 -5.37
N TYR A 414 9.64 -16.14 -5.86
CA TYR A 414 10.68 -15.55 -5.01
C TYR A 414 10.15 -14.38 -4.20
N ILE A 415 9.45 -13.45 -4.83
CA ILE A 415 8.81 -12.32 -4.13
C ILE A 415 7.80 -12.86 -3.12
N PHE A 416 6.88 -13.72 -3.56
CA PHE A 416 5.85 -14.28 -2.70
C PHE A 416 6.43 -15.00 -1.49
N LYS A 417 7.44 -15.87 -1.72
CA LYS A 417 8.12 -16.58 -0.63
C LYS A 417 8.79 -15.59 0.33
N GLY A 418 9.48 -14.57 -0.18
CA GLY A 418 10.09 -13.54 0.66
C GLY A 418 9.07 -12.86 1.58
N VAL A 419 7.92 -12.45 1.04
CA VAL A 419 6.83 -11.84 1.84
C VAL A 419 6.34 -12.80 2.94
N MET A 420 6.09 -14.06 2.61
CA MET A 420 5.53 -15.02 3.56
C MET A 420 6.55 -15.48 4.62
N ASP A 421 7.81 -15.71 4.24
CA ASP A 421 8.90 -16.01 5.19
C ASP A 421 9.08 -14.84 6.18
N GLY A 422 9.08 -13.59 5.67
CA GLY A 422 9.15 -12.40 6.52
C GLY A 422 7.96 -12.27 7.47
N ALA A 423 6.77 -12.61 6.98
CA ALA A 423 5.57 -12.62 7.82
C ALA A 423 5.68 -13.67 8.95
N GLU A 424 6.14 -14.88 8.64
CA GLU A 424 6.35 -15.93 9.65
C GLU A 424 7.35 -15.48 10.73
N ILE A 425 8.48 -14.88 10.33
CA ILE A 425 9.52 -14.38 11.24
C ILE A 425 9.01 -13.26 12.15
N GLY A 426 8.20 -12.33 11.64
CA GLY A 426 7.80 -11.12 12.37
C GLY A 426 6.53 -11.26 13.20
N MET A 427 5.65 -12.21 12.85
CA MET A 427 4.28 -12.26 13.37
C MET A 427 4.19 -12.51 14.89
N GLU A 428 5.11 -13.26 15.49
CA GLU A 428 5.11 -13.48 16.93
C GLU A 428 5.26 -12.15 17.70
N THR A 429 6.21 -11.31 17.27
CA THR A 429 6.43 -10.00 17.89
C THR A 429 5.25 -9.08 17.67
N TYR A 430 4.69 -9.07 16.46
CA TYR A 430 3.51 -8.30 16.09
C TYR A 430 2.31 -8.61 17.00
N HIS A 431 2.00 -9.88 17.22
CA HIS A 431 0.88 -10.30 18.05
C HIS A 431 1.09 -10.08 19.57
N LYS A 432 2.35 -9.87 20.02
CA LYS A 432 2.60 -9.45 21.41
C LYS A 432 2.13 -8.02 21.66
N ILE A 433 2.23 -7.14 20.69
CA ILE A 433 1.79 -5.73 20.79
C ILE A 433 0.31 -5.58 20.40
N TYR A 434 -0.14 -6.33 19.40
CA TYR A 434 -1.54 -6.40 18.99
C TYR A 434 -2.13 -7.77 19.36
N PRO A 435 -2.37 -8.06 20.65
CA PRO A 435 -2.96 -9.32 21.05
C PRO A 435 -4.39 -9.47 20.56
N LYS A 436 -4.86 -10.69 20.44
CA LYS A 436 -6.25 -10.96 20.08
C LYS A 436 -7.20 -10.34 21.12
N PRO A 437 -8.10 -9.41 20.70
CA PRO A 437 -8.99 -8.70 21.61
C PRO A 437 -10.09 -9.58 22.20
#